data_91bf3010625ef7fd84fbba08d7bb62e2
#
_entry.id   91bf3010625ef7fd84fbba08d7bb62e2
#
_cell.length_a   1.000
_cell.length_b   1.000
_cell.length_c   1.000
_cell.angle_alpha   90.00
_cell.angle_beta   90.00
_cell.angle_gamma   90.00
#
_symmetry.space_group_name_H-M   'P 1'
#
loop_
_entity.id
_entity.type
_entity.pdbx_description
1 polymer ?
#
loop_
_entity_poly.entity_id
_entity_poly.type
_entity_poly.pdbx_seq_one_letter_code
_entity_poly.pdbx_strand_id
1 'polypeptide(L)'
;VRTTDANAKNAYDADSATAPAIGNQTDWDAQESTLAGANHTFVAKYPGALGTGLTISVCPADETTFDGWAYKSDFDTFPGTSTQATAEGASNDEVHVAVVDVNGNFGPKGGVLETFPHVSLATNAKNADGSTNYIKNVVNTGSAYVWMAGFGTAGSRFDADAGSALASGKNYLTTPAAILTIALTGGVNQNANTSGTLATAFDQLEDEDTVALDIIFTAGMSGR
;
A
#
# COMPACT_ATOMS: atom_id res chain seq x y z
N VAL A 1 -14.81 4.88 -16.59
CA VAL A 1 -13.50 4.82 -17.26
C VAL A 1 -12.70 6.04 -16.84
N ARG A 2 -11.51 5.85 -16.29
CA ARG A 2 -10.57 6.92 -15.97
C ARG A 2 -9.49 6.97 -17.05
N THR A 3 -9.36 8.10 -17.72
CA THR A 3 -8.20 8.34 -18.58
C THR A 3 -7.00 8.61 -17.70
N THR A 4 -5.95 7.81 -17.81
CA THR A 4 -4.67 8.07 -17.13
C THR A 4 -3.77 8.83 -18.07
N ASP A 5 -3.48 10.07 -17.75
CA ASP A 5 -2.40 10.81 -18.40
C ASP A 5 -1.07 10.33 -17.81
N ALA A 6 -0.06 10.12 -18.64
CA ALA A 6 1.28 9.73 -18.24
C ALA A 6 1.94 10.69 -17.23
N ASN A 7 1.41 11.90 -17.10
CA ASN A 7 1.88 12.90 -16.16
C ASN A 7 1.17 12.85 -14.80
N ALA A 8 0.07 12.10 -14.66
CA ALA A 8 -0.53 11.86 -13.35
C ALA A 8 0.43 11.04 -12.50
N LYS A 9 0.60 11.41 -11.24
CA LYS A 9 1.50 10.74 -10.30
C LYS A 9 0.75 10.20 -9.11
N ASN A 10 1.13 9.01 -8.68
CA ASN A 10 0.62 8.43 -7.44
C ASN A 10 1.26 9.14 -6.24
N ALA A 11 0.50 9.25 -5.15
CA ALA A 11 1.10 9.65 -3.89
C ALA A 11 2.00 8.51 -3.37
N TYR A 12 3.11 8.87 -2.75
CA TYR A 12 4.16 7.97 -2.30
C TYR A 12 4.79 8.45 -1.01
N ASP A 13 5.59 7.61 -0.38
CA ASP A 13 6.29 8.02 0.82
C ASP A 13 7.44 9.01 0.53
N ALA A 14 7.68 9.93 1.48
CA ALA A 14 8.59 11.06 1.28
C ALA A 14 10.08 10.70 1.25
N ASP A 15 10.46 9.44 1.51
CA ASP A 15 11.87 9.03 1.52
C ASP A 15 12.39 8.71 0.11
N SER A 16 11.51 8.68 -0.88
CA SER A 16 11.87 8.50 -2.28
C SER A 16 11.81 9.80 -3.06
N ALA A 17 12.76 9.98 -3.97
CA ALA A 17 12.84 11.18 -4.81
C ALA A 17 11.99 11.12 -6.09
N THR A 18 11.47 9.93 -6.44
CA THR A 18 10.81 9.73 -7.74
C THR A 18 9.32 9.45 -7.58
N ALA A 19 8.49 10.37 -8.06
CA ALA A 19 7.04 10.18 -8.07
C ALA A 19 6.63 9.10 -9.09
N PRO A 20 6.01 7.99 -8.66
CA PRO A 20 5.58 6.92 -9.56
C PRO A 20 4.38 7.33 -10.41
N ALA A 21 4.22 6.67 -11.56
CA ALA A 21 3.05 6.81 -12.43
C ALA A 21 2.49 5.41 -12.71
N ILE A 22 1.58 4.96 -11.85
CA ILE A 22 1.01 3.61 -11.85
C ILE A 22 -0.49 3.75 -12.09
N GLY A 23 -0.95 3.39 -13.28
CA GLY A 23 -2.35 3.50 -13.65
C GLY A 23 -3.18 2.24 -13.35
N ASN A 24 -2.53 1.08 -13.29
CA ASN A 24 -3.18 -0.22 -13.15
C ASN A 24 -2.19 -1.27 -12.61
N GLN A 25 -2.68 -2.52 -12.43
CA GLN A 25 -1.88 -3.64 -11.92
C GLN A 25 -0.67 -3.96 -12.82
N THR A 26 -0.83 -3.90 -14.14
CA THR A 26 0.26 -4.19 -15.09
C THR A 26 1.41 -3.18 -14.94
N ASP A 27 1.07 -1.90 -14.75
CA ASP A 27 2.08 -0.86 -14.48
C ASP A 27 2.78 -1.09 -13.14
N TRP A 28 2.03 -1.55 -12.13
CA TRP A 28 2.60 -1.93 -10.84
C TRP A 28 3.60 -3.06 -10.98
N ASP A 29 3.19 -4.16 -11.60
CA ASP A 29 4.03 -5.37 -11.79
C ASP A 29 5.32 -5.05 -12.55
N ALA A 30 5.27 -4.10 -13.49
CA ALA A 30 6.44 -3.66 -14.24
C ALA A 30 7.39 -2.75 -13.45
N GLN A 31 6.89 -2.03 -12.43
CA GLN A 31 7.65 -1.00 -11.71
C GLN A 31 8.01 -1.40 -10.28
N GLU A 32 7.37 -2.39 -9.68
CA GLU A 32 7.52 -2.76 -8.28
C GLU A 32 8.97 -2.90 -7.82
N SER A 33 9.79 -3.64 -8.56
CA SER A 33 11.21 -3.85 -8.21
C SER A 33 12.03 -2.56 -8.30
N THR A 34 11.73 -1.71 -9.27
CA THR A 34 12.38 -0.41 -9.42
C THR A 34 12.02 0.53 -8.28
N LEU A 35 10.75 0.54 -7.87
CA LEU A 35 10.27 1.34 -6.75
C LEU A 35 10.89 0.87 -5.42
N ALA A 36 10.96 -0.44 -5.20
CA ALA A 36 11.65 -1.01 -4.05
C ALA A 36 13.14 -0.61 -4.02
N GLY A 37 13.83 -0.69 -5.16
CA GLY A 37 15.22 -0.25 -5.31
C GLY A 37 15.43 1.26 -5.12
N ALA A 38 14.39 2.05 -5.33
CA ALA A 38 14.37 3.51 -5.09
C ALA A 38 13.87 3.88 -3.68
N ASN A 39 13.84 2.93 -2.76
CA ASN A 39 13.44 3.09 -1.34
C ASN A 39 11.97 3.49 -1.13
N HIS A 40 11.07 3.21 -2.06
CA HIS A 40 9.65 3.32 -1.79
C HIS A 40 9.20 2.23 -0.82
N THR A 41 8.43 2.61 0.19
CA THR A 41 7.76 1.67 1.09
C THR A 41 6.32 1.45 0.65
N PHE A 42 5.53 2.52 0.62
CA PHE A 42 4.14 2.47 0.18
C PHE A 42 3.85 3.50 -0.91
N VAL A 43 2.95 3.13 -1.79
CA VAL A 43 2.47 3.96 -2.91
C VAL A 43 0.95 3.85 -2.99
N ALA A 44 0.26 4.96 -3.20
CA ALA A 44 -1.19 4.94 -3.41
C ALA A 44 -1.55 4.21 -4.71
N LYS A 45 -2.61 3.39 -4.70
CA LYS A 45 -3.04 2.60 -5.89
C LYS A 45 -3.49 3.46 -7.06
N TYR A 46 -3.99 4.66 -6.78
CA TYR A 46 -4.54 5.53 -7.82
C TYR A 46 -3.70 6.78 -7.99
N PRO A 47 -3.33 7.14 -9.23
CA PRO A 47 -2.64 8.40 -9.49
C PRO A 47 -3.57 9.58 -9.19
N GLY A 48 -3.00 10.67 -8.73
CA GLY A 48 -3.70 11.90 -8.41
C GLY A 48 -3.54 12.33 -6.95
N ALA A 49 -4.06 13.51 -6.65
CA ALA A 49 -3.94 14.14 -5.34
C ALA A 49 -4.73 13.43 -4.22
N LEU A 50 -5.70 12.59 -4.55
CA LEU A 50 -6.50 11.88 -3.53
C LEU A 50 -5.65 11.00 -2.62
N GLY A 51 -4.62 10.35 -3.17
CA GLY A 51 -3.68 9.55 -2.38
C GLY A 51 -2.82 10.35 -1.41
N THR A 52 -2.70 11.66 -1.64
CA THR A 52 -2.01 12.59 -0.72
C THR A 52 -2.90 12.89 0.48
N GLY A 53 -2.87 12.12 1.46
CA GLY A 53 -3.74 12.19 2.65
C GLY A 53 -3.98 10.81 3.20
N LEU A 54 -3.49 9.80 2.51
CA LEU A 54 -3.34 8.47 3.08
C LEU A 54 -2.09 8.44 3.97
N THR A 55 -2.25 7.83 5.11
CA THR A 55 -1.14 7.55 6.02
C THR A 55 -1.19 6.08 6.41
N ILE A 56 -0.06 5.41 6.32
CA ILE A 56 0.09 4.05 6.79
C ILE A 56 0.73 4.09 8.16
N SER A 57 0.04 3.55 9.16
CA SER A 57 0.55 3.41 10.52
C SER A 57 0.85 1.96 10.81
N VAL A 58 2.10 1.67 11.18
CA VAL A 58 2.57 0.31 11.47
C VAL A 58 2.96 0.22 12.94
N CYS A 59 2.31 -0.70 13.66
CA CYS A 59 2.64 -1.02 15.04
C CYS A 59 3.58 -2.24 15.08
N PRO A 60 4.76 -2.13 15.70
CA PRO A 60 5.70 -3.23 15.82
C PRO A 60 5.31 -4.22 16.92
N ALA A 61 6.02 -5.34 17.01
CA ALA A 61 5.85 -6.43 17.97
C ALA A 61 6.29 -6.01 19.39
N ASP A 62 5.65 -4.99 19.96
CA ASP A 62 5.91 -4.48 21.31
C ASP A 62 4.62 -4.05 22.00
N GLU A 63 4.30 -4.69 23.13
CA GLU A 63 3.06 -4.46 23.86
C GLU A 63 2.93 -3.01 24.36
N THR A 64 4.02 -2.45 24.87
CA THR A 64 4.02 -1.06 25.37
C THR A 64 3.74 -0.07 24.25
N THR A 65 4.33 -0.28 23.08
CA THR A 65 4.12 0.53 21.90
C THR A 65 2.68 0.39 21.39
N PHE A 66 2.15 -0.83 21.37
CA PHE A 66 0.76 -1.10 21.00
C PHE A 66 -0.23 -0.40 21.93
N ASP A 67 0.02 -0.42 23.24
CA ASP A 67 -0.84 0.23 24.22
C ASP A 67 -0.95 1.75 24.04
N GLY A 68 0.11 2.37 23.54
CA GLY A 68 0.14 3.79 23.18
C GLY A 68 -0.36 4.12 21.77
N TRP A 69 -0.66 3.11 20.95
CA TRP A 69 -1.02 3.31 19.55
C TRP A 69 -2.44 3.83 19.36
N ALA A 70 -2.59 4.87 18.54
CA ALA A 70 -3.88 5.55 18.33
C ALA A 70 -4.97 4.62 17.73
N TYR A 71 -4.57 3.58 17.02
CA TYR A 71 -5.48 2.66 16.31
C TYR A 71 -5.62 1.30 16.99
N LYS A 72 -5.13 1.15 18.21
CA LYS A 72 -5.17 -0.15 18.91
C LYS A 72 -6.56 -0.73 19.08
N SER A 73 -7.60 0.11 19.13
CA SER A 73 -9.01 -0.34 19.26
C SER A 73 -9.53 -1.10 18.03
N ASP A 74 -8.83 -1.01 16.90
CA ASP A 74 -9.18 -1.72 15.67
C ASP A 74 -8.53 -3.10 15.58
N PHE A 75 -7.80 -3.53 16.64
CA PHE A 75 -7.07 -4.79 16.71
C PHE A 75 -7.31 -5.50 18.05
N ASP A 76 -7.37 -6.82 18.03
CA ASP A 76 -7.72 -7.62 19.22
C ASP A 76 -6.57 -7.73 20.23
N THR A 77 -5.34 -7.90 19.76
CA THR A 77 -4.14 -8.08 20.60
C THR A 77 -2.94 -7.37 19.97
N PHE A 78 -1.86 -7.20 20.72
CA PHE A 78 -0.62 -6.65 20.16
C PHE A 78 0.06 -7.67 19.20
N PRO A 79 0.79 -7.21 18.18
CA PRO A 79 1.57 -8.08 17.32
C PRO A 79 2.79 -8.63 18.07
N GLY A 80 3.25 -9.81 17.71
CA GLY A 80 4.29 -10.48 18.47
C GLY A 80 5.23 -11.31 17.61
N THR A 81 5.51 -12.50 18.11
CA THR A 81 6.27 -13.52 17.38
C THR A 81 5.30 -14.60 16.91
N SER A 82 5.23 -14.80 15.60
CA SER A 82 4.40 -15.85 15.04
C SER A 82 4.83 -17.25 15.51
N THR A 83 3.90 -18.20 15.49
CA THR A 83 4.21 -19.60 15.80
C THR A 83 5.30 -20.15 14.86
N GLN A 84 5.27 -19.77 13.59
CA GLN A 84 6.28 -20.18 12.63
C GLN A 84 7.64 -19.57 12.96
N ALA A 85 7.71 -18.28 13.27
CA ALA A 85 8.95 -17.61 13.66
C ALA A 85 9.56 -18.25 14.90
N THR A 86 8.75 -18.57 15.91
CA THR A 86 9.20 -19.29 17.10
C THR A 86 9.80 -20.65 16.74
N ALA A 87 9.17 -21.41 15.85
CA ALA A 87 9.67 -22.71 15.41
C ALA A 87 11.00 -22.63 14.66
N GLU A 88 11.23 -21.55 13.91
CA GLU A 88 12.47 -21.28 13.17
C GLU A 88 13.54 -20.60 14.04
N GLY A 89 13.24 -20.25 15.29
CA GLY A 89 14.15 -19.57 16.20
C GLY A 89 14.34 -18.07 15.88
N ALA A 90 13.38 -17.47 15.20
CA ALA A 90 13.26 -16.04 14.97
C ALA A 90 12.29 -15.39 15.96
N SER A 91 12.22 -14.06 15.99
CA SER A 91 11.35 -13.33 16.92
C SER A 91 10.83 -12.01 16.33
N ASN A 92 9.68 -11.54 16.87
CA ASN A 92 9.09 -10.23 16.63
C ASN A 92 8.79 -9.94 15.16
N ASP A 93 8.37 -10.96 14.44
CA ASP A 93 8.13 -10.88 13.01
C ASP A 93 6.78 -10.26 12.63
N GLU A 94 5.82 -10.22 13.56
CA GLU A 94 4.50 -9.68 13.28
C GLU A 94 4.44 -8.16 13.48
N VAL A 95 3.61 -7.51 12.66
CA VAL A 95 3.21 -6.11 12.80
C VAL A 95 1.72 -5.96 12.54
N HIS A 96 1.14 -4.87 13.05
CA HIS A 96 -0.18 -4.41 12.61
C HIS A 96 -0.03 -3.24 11.66
N VAL A 97 -0.87 -3.20 10.64
CA VAL A 97 -0.91 -2.09 9.68
C VAL A 97 -2.31 -1.51 9.63
N ALA A 98 -2.41 -0.20 9.79
CA ALA A 98 -3.62 0.58 9.58
C ALA A 98 -3.41 1.57 8.42
N VAL A 99 -4.32 1.55 7.45
CA VAL A 99 -4.39 2.56 6.38
C VAL A 99 -5.41 3.61 6.78
N VAL A 100 -4.97 4.86 6.90
CA VAL A 100 -5.74 5.95 7.50
C VAL A 100 -5.96 7.07 6.49
N ASP A 101 -7.19 7.57 6.40
CA ASP A 101 -7.55 8.74 5.58
C ASP A 101 -7.46 10.03 6.41
N VAL A 102 -6.29 10.63 6.48
CA VAL A 102 -6.06 11.83 7.28
C VAL A 102 -6.85 13.04 6.78
N ASN A 103 -7.12 13.11 5.49
CA ASN A 103 -7.79 14.25 4.86
C ASN A 103 -9.31 14.07 4.70
N GLY A 104 -9.83 12.85 4.79
CA GLY A 104 -11.23 12.55 4.53
C GLY A 104 -11.55 12.50 3.03
N ASN A 105 -10.61 12.01 2.22
CA ASN A 105 -10.79 11.89 0.76
C ASN A 105 -11.59 10.64 0.36
N PHE A 106 -11.60 9.63 1.21
CA PHE A 106 -12.20 8.31 0.95
C PHE A 106 -13.31 7.97 1.96
N GLY A 107 -13.27 8.61 3.15
CA GLY A 107 -14.20 8.36 4.24
C GLY A 107 -14.18 9.49 5.27
N PRO A 108 -14.56 9.22 6.51
CA PRO A 108 -14.43 10.21 7.58
C PRO A 108 -12.98 10.63 7.79
N LYS A 109 -12.76 11.93 7.96
CA LYS A 109 -11.43 12.48 8.21
C LYS A 109 -10.77 11.84 9.44
N GLY A 110 -9.56 11.30 9.28
CA GLY A 110 -8.83 10.59 10.31
C GLY A 110 -9.32 9.15 10.55
N GLY A 111 -10.27 8.66 9.74
CA GLY A 111 -10.80 7.32 9.84
C GLY A 111 -9.83 6.26 9.31
N VAL A 112 -9.85 5.07 9.95
CA VAL A 112 -9.17 3.89 9.45
C VAL A 112 -9.97 3.32 8.28
N LEU A 113 -9.33 3.12 7.14
CA LEU A 113 -9.93 2.56 5.92
C LEU A 113 -9.76 1.05 5.86
N GLU A 114 -8.57 0.57 6.25
CA GLU A 114 -8.20 -0.85 6.21
C GLU A 114 -7.28 -1.19 7.37
N THR A 115 -7.39 -2.42 7.84
CA THR A 115 -6.51 -3.02 8.85
C THR A 115 -5.93 -4.32 8.35
N PHE A 116 -4.65 -4.56 8.64
CA PHE A 116 -3.96 -5.81 8.38
C PHE A 116 -3.32 -6.29 9.70
N PRO A 117 -4.03 -7.15 10.46
CA PRO A 117 -3.55 -7.64 11.74
C PRO A 117 -2.51 -8.75 11.55
N HIS A 118 -1.53 -8.81 12.45
CA HIS A 118 -0.55 -9.89 12.57
C HIS A 118 0.14 -10.30 11.26
N VAL A 119 0.39 -9.34 10.36
CA VAL A 119 1.15 -9.59 9.13
C VAL A 119 2.64 -9.66 9.44
N SER A 120 3.35 -10.59 8.81
CA SER A 120 4.76 -10.85 9.10
C SER A 120 5.70 -10.05 8.17
N LEU A 121 6.78 -9.55 8.74
CA LEU A 121 7.88 -8.91 7.99
C LEU A 121 8.77 -9.93 7.25
N ALA A 122 8.57 -11.23 7.49
CA ALA A 122 9.37 -12.29 6.90
C ALA A 122 8.78 -12.82 5.58
N THR A 123 9.63 -13.01 4.57
CA THR A 123 9.21 -13.36 3.20
C THR A 123 8.57 -14.74 3.07
N ASN A 124 8.93 -15.70 3.91
CA ASN A 124 8.42 -17.08 3.92
C ASN A 124 7.36 -17.33 4.98
N ALA A 125 6.86 -16.29 5.65
CA ALA A 125 5.82 -16.41 6.66
C ALA A 125 4.50 -16.89 6.05
N LYS A 126 3.84 -17.80 6.78
CA LYS A 126 2.56 -18.41 6.40
C LYS A 126 1.57 -18.43 7.54
N ASN A 127 0.31 -18.32 7.20
CA ASN A 127 -0.80 -18.60 8.07
C ASN A 127 -0.96 -20.11 8.30
N ALA A 128 -1.79 -20.50 9.27
CA ALA A 128 -2.05 -21.90 9.58
C ALA A 128 -2.66 -22.70 8.41
N ASP A 129 -3.35 -22.04 7.49
CA ASP A 129 -3.92 -22.62 6.27
C ASP A 129 -2.91 -22.75 5.12
N GLY A 130 -1.66 -22.30 5.32
CA GLY A 130 -0.59 -22.32 4.31
C GLY A 130 -0.56 -21.13 3.38
N SER A 131 -1.52 -20.20 3.46
CA SER A 131 -1.48 -18.94 2.71
C SER A 131 -0.32 -18.05 3.18
N THR A 132 0.13 -17.15 2.31
CA THR A 132 1.20 -16.19 2.69
C THR A 132 0.72 -15.24 3.78
N ASN A 133 1.56 -15.03 4.80
CA ASN A 133 1.39 -13.97 5.79
C ASN A 133 2.43 -12.87 5.63
N TYR A 134 3.20 -12.88 4.55
CA TYR A 134 4.17 -11.83 4.28
C TYR A 134 3.48 -10.51 3.99
N ILE A 135 3.78 -9.48 4.79
CA ILE A 135 3.12 -8.16 4.74
C ILE A 135 2.96 -7.62 3.31
N LYS A 136 4.01 -7.67 2.50
CA LYS A 136 3.99 -7.16 1.13
C LYS A 136 2.94 -7.88 0.27
N ASN A 137 2.85 -9.19 0.37
CA ASN A 137 1.88 -9.97 -0.39
C ASN A 137 0.46 -9.74 0.12
N VAL A 138 0.29 -9.70 1.45
CA VAL A 138 -1.02 -9.49 2.07
C VAL A 138 -1.57 -8.11 1.72
N VAL A 139 -0.76 -7.05 1.85
CA VAL A 139 -1.17 -5.68 1.51
C VAL A 139 -1.43 -5.53 0.02
N ASN A 140 -0.54 -6.04 -0.85
CA ASN A 140 -0.70 -5.87 -2.30
C ASN A 140 -1.93 -6.59 -2.85
N THR A 141 -2.31 -7.71 -2.24
CA THR A 141 -3.51 -8.46 -2.61
C THR A 141 -4.77 -7.88 -1.97
N GLY A 142 -4.71 -7.49 -0.70
CA GLY A 142 -5.87 -7.14 0.11
C GLY A 142 -6.25 -5.65 0.09
N SER A 143 -5.30 -4.73 -0.05
CA SER A 143 -5.60 -3.31 0.01
C SER A 143 -6.30 -2.80 -1.26
N ALA A 144 -7.31 -1.94 -1.08
CA ALA A 144 -7.91 -1.16 -2.16
C ALA A 144 -7.22 0.20 -2.37
N TYR A 145 -6.35 0.63 -1.44
CA TYR A 145 -5.83 2.01 -1.41
C TYR A 145 -4.33 2.12 -1.67
N VAL A 146 -3.55 1.12 -1.27
CA VAL A 146 -2.09 1.19 -1.32
C VAL A 146 -1.44 -0.07 -1.85
N TRP A 147 -0.25 0.09 -2.42
CA TRP A 147 0.71 -0.97 -2.67
C TRP A 147 1.91 -0.80 -1.75
N MET A 148 2.52 -1.92 -1.37
CA MET A 148 3.79 -1.95 -0.67
C MET A 148 4.90 -2.38 -1.64
N ALA A 149 5.85 -1.48 -1.91
CA ALA A 149 6.99 -1.75 -2.79
C ALA A 149 8.12 -2.50 -2.06
N GLY A 150 8.44 -2.05 -0.84
CA GLY A 150 9.53 -2.63 -0.06
C GLY A 150 9.58 -2.08 1.36
N PHE A 151 10.75 -2.16 1.96
CA PHE A 151 11.00 -1.72 3.36
C PHE A 151 11.76 -0.39 3.45
N GLY A 152 11.95 0.31 2.34
CA GLY A 152 12.78 1.51 2.29
C GLY A 152 14.27 1.18 2.43
N THR A 153 15.05 2.13 2.96
CA THR A 153 16.44 1.87 3.28
C THR A 153 16.55 0.93 4.49
N ALA A 154 17.31 -0.15 4.36
CA ALA A 154 17.47 -1.16 5.41
C ALA A 154 17.86 -0.51 6.76
N GLY A 155 17.14 -0.86 7.81
CA GLY A 155 17.38 -0.36 9.17
C GLY A 155 16.96 1.09 9.44
N SER A 156 16.34 1.79 8.47
CA SER A 156 15.90 3.18 8.68
C SER A 156 14.46 3.29 9.19
N ARG A 157 13.57 2.45 8.68
CA ARG A 157 12.15 2.42 9.07
C ARG A 157 11.78 1.09 9.70
N PHE A 158 12.11 0.02 9.01
CA PHE A 158 11.97 -1.34 9.51
C PHE A 158 13.34 -1.88 9.94
N ASP A 159 13.33 -2.91 10.76
CA ASP A 159 14.55 -3.61 11.09
C ASP A 159 15.28 -4.12 9.83
N ALA A 160 16.60 -4.33 9.94
CA ALA A 160 17.43 -4.82 8.84
C ALA A 160 17.05 -6.24 8.38
N ASP A 161 16.39 -7.02 9.25
CA ASP A 161 15.89 -8.35 8.93
C ASP A 161 14.56 -8.33 8.16
N ALA A 162 13.81 -7.21 8.14
CA ALA A 162 12.57 -7.08 7.41
C ALA A 162 12.78 -7.36 5.91
N GLY A 163 11.90 -8.20 5.33
CA GLY A 163 12.04 -8.65 3.95
C GLY A 163 13.03 -9.80 3.75
N SER A 164 13.55 -10.40 4.82
CA SER A 164 14.31 -11.64 4.77
C SER A 164 13.45 -12.84 5.19
N ALA A 165 13.91 -14.06 4.92
CA ALA A 165 13.24 -15.27 5.38
C ALA A 165 13.46 -15.49 6.89
N LEU A 166 12.49 -16.13 7.57
CA LEU A 166 12.65 -16.60 8.94
C LEU A 166 13.88 -17.50 9.04
N ALA A 167 14.71 -17.24 10.04
CA ALA A 167 15.87 -18.06 10.36
C ALA A 167 16.28 -17.85 11.82
N SER A 168 16.97 -18.82 12.40
CA SER A 168 17.46 -18.77 13.76
C SER A 168 18.29 -17.52 14.04
N GLY A 169 17.95 -16.82 15.11
CA GLY A 169 18.63 -15.60 15.57
C GLY A 169 18.17 -14.30 14.90
N LYS A 170 17.25 -14.35 13.94
CA LYS A 170 16.65 -13.14 13.37
C LYS A 170 15.67 -12.50 14.35
N ASN A 171 15.70 -11.16 14.37
CA ASN A 171 14.79 -10.34 15.17
C ASN A 171 14.29 -9.16 14.33
N TYR A 172 13.01 -9.14 14.05
CA TYR A 172 12.40 -8.14 13.15
C TYR A 172 11.97 -6.85 13.87
N LEU A 173 12.21 -6.74 15.18
CA LEU A 173 11.87 -5.56 15.96
C LEU A 173 12.95 -4.50 15.87
N THR A 174 12.63 -3.35 15.33
CA THR A 174 13.49 -2.16 15.37
C THR A 174 13.71 -1.72 16.82
N THR A 175 14.93 -1.40 17.21
CA THR A 175 15.26 -0.95 18.57
C THR A 175 15.74 0.51 18.55
N PRO A 176 15.04 1.44 19.27
CA PRO A 176 13.86 1.21 20.10
C PRO A 176 12.60 0.94 19.26
N ALA A 177 11.69 0.13 19.81
CA ALA A 177 10.39 -0.10 19.20
C ALA A 177 9.59 1.22 19.13
N ALA A 178 9.05 1.52 17.96
CA ALA A 178 8.26 2.74 17.76
C ALA A 178 7.20 2.54 16.69
N ILE A 179 6.08 3.27 16.80
CA ILE A 179 5.09 3.34 15.74
C ILE A 179 5.73 3.98 14.49
N LEU A 180 5.65 3.27 13.38
CA LEU A 180 6.05 3.82 12.10
C LEU A 180 4.84 4.51 11.46
N THR A 181 4.98 5.78 11.13
CA THR A 181 3.95 6.57 10.46
C THR A 181 4.48 7.03 9.10
N ILE A 182 3.87 6.54 8.03
CA ILE A 182 4.26 6.81 6.66
C ILE A 182 3.14 7.61 5.98
N ALA A 183 3.32 8.91 5.86
CA ALA A 183 2.41 9.78 5.13
C ALA A 183 2.73 9.74 3.62
N LEU A 184 1.70 9.53 2.80
CA LEU A 184 1.86 9.60 1.35
C LEU A 184 1.71 11.03 0.87
N THR A 185 2.62 11.46 0.00
CA THR A 185 2.70 12.82 -0.55
C THR A 185 2.93 12.79 -2.06
N GLY A 186 2.92 13.95 -2.71
CA GLY A 186 3.37 14.08 -4.10
C GLY A 186 2.42 13.52 -5.16
N GLY A 187 1.20 13.16 -4.80
CA GLY A 187 0.18 12.79 -5.77
C GLY A 187 -0.21 13.96 -6.66
N VAL A 188 -0.18 13.78 -7.98
CA VAL A 188 -0.46 14.84 -8.95
C VAL A 188 -1.64 14.46 -9.83
N ASN A 189 -2.66 15.31 -9.84
CA ASN A 189 -3.76 15.21 -10.79
C ASN A 189 -3.27 15.70 -12.15
N GLN A 190 -3.65 14.98 -13.20
CA GLN A 190 -3.50 15.45 -14.56
C GLN A 190 -4.84 15.26 -15.28
N ASN A 191 -5.41 16.38 -15.71
CA ASN A 191 -6.73 16.43 -16.33
C ASN A 191 -6.66 16.95 -17.78
N ALA A 192 -5.46 16.97 -18.37
CA ALA A 192 -5.26 17.38 -19.75
C ALA A 192 -5.69 16.28 -20.73
N ASN A 193 -6.96 15.91 -20.68
CA ASN A 193 -7.52 14.95 -21.62
C ASN A 193 -7.67 15.60 -22.99
N THR A 194 -7.08 15.00 -24.00
CA THR A 194 -7.30 15.36 -25.40
C THR A 194 -8.50 14.59 -25.95
N SER A 195 -9.10 15.06 -27.05
CA SER A 195 -10.14 14.32 -27.75
C SER A 195 -9.69 12.90 -28.15
N GLY A 196 -8.39 12.71 -28.45
CA GLY A 196 -7.83 11.39 -28.77
C GLY A 196 -7.80 10.45 -27.56
N THR A 197 -7.36 10.92 -26.38
CA THR A 197 -7.35 10.09 -25.17
C THR A 197 -8.76 9.71 -24.70
N LEU A 198 -9.72 10.60 -24.90
CA LEU A 198 -11.12 10.32 -24.61
C LEU A 198 -11.71 9.33 -25.60
N ALA A 199 -11.41 9.44 -26.90
CA ALA A 199 -11.83 8.46 -27.90
C ALA A 199 -11.33 7.06 -27.55
N THR A 200 -10.02 6.90 -27.26
CA THR A 200 -9.43 5.62 -26.83
C THR A 200 -10.10 5.07 -25.56
N ALA A 201 -10.51 5.94 -24.64
CA ALA A 201 -11.21 5.50 -23.43
C ALA A 201 -12.65 5.02 -23.73
N PHE A 202 -13.31 5.62 -24.71
CA PHE A 202 -14.65 5.18 -25.16
C PHE A 202 -14.58 3.91 -26.02
N ASP A 203 -13.52 3.70 -26.78
CA ASP A 203 -13.29 2.45 -27.55
C ASP A 203 -13.30 1.20 -26.64
N GLN A 204 -12.93 1.35 -25.36
CA GLN A 204 -13.01 0.26 -24.38
C GLN A 204 -14.44 -0.11 -23.97
N LEU A 205 -15.41 0.71 -24.33
CA LEU A 205 -16.84 0.51 -24.06
C LEU A 205 -17.62 0.09 -25.31
N GLU A 206 -16.91 -0.14 -26.43
CA GLU A 206 -17.52 -0.45 -27.72
C GLU A 206 -18.06 -1.89 -27.80
N ASP A 207 -17.50 -2.79 -26.99
CA ASP A 207 -17.90 -4.19 -26.95
C ASP A 207 -19.14 -4.36 -26.04
N GLU A 208 -20.32 -4.43 -26.64
CA GLU A 208 -21.60 -4.63 -25.95
C GLU A 208 -21.74 -6.02 -25.30
N ASP A 209 -20.93 -7.00 -25.69
CA ASP A 209 -20.95 -8.34 -25.09
C ASP A 209 -20.25 -8.35 -23.71
N THR A 210 -19.30 -7.43 -23.49
CA THR A 210 -18.54 -7.33 -22.24
C THR A 210 -18.93 -6.17 -21.37
N VAL A 211 -19.54 -5.13 -21.92
CA VAL A 211 -19.92 -3.90 -21.21
C VAL A 211 -21.38 -3.52 -21.47
N ALA A 212 -22.26 -3.81 -20.51
CA ALA A 212 -23.63 -3.33 -20.56
C ALA A 212 -23.72 -1.85 -20.17
N LEU A 213 -24.01 -0.98 -21.12
CA LEU A 213 -24.16 0.46 -20.92
C LEU A 213 -25.59 0.90 -21.24
N ASP A 214 -26.25 1.51 -20.25
CA ASP A 214 -27.57 2.13 -20.47
C ASP A 214 -27.47 3.60 -20.93
N ILE A 215 -26.49 4.35 -20.40
CA ILE A 215 -26.34 5.79 -20.68
C ILE A 215 -24.85 6.18 -20.71
N ILE A 216 -24.45 6.97 -21.72
CA ILE A 216 -23.12 7.58 -21.79
C ILE A 216 -23.26 9.12 -21.78
N PHE A 217 -22.58 9.77 -20.85
CA PHE A 217 -22.41 11.22 -20.82
C PHE A 217 -21.08 11.60 -21.47
N THR A 218 -21.09 12.26 -22.61
CA THR A 218 -19.86 12.62 -23.36
C THR A 218 -19.14 13.86 -22.82
N ALA A 219 -19.60 14.44 -21.72
CA ALA A 219 -18.96 15.57 -21.01
C ALA A 219 -18.57 16.76 -21.92
N GLY A 220 -19.41 17.10 -22.89
CA GLY A 220 -19.19 18.24 -23.77
C GLY A 220 -18.29 17.96 -24.98
N MET A 221 -17.96 16.70 -25.26
CA MET A 221 -17.35 16.37 -26.56
C MET A 221 -18.41 16.56 -27.67
N SER A 222 -18.17 17.57 -28.52
CA SER A 222 -18.93 17.72 -29.76
C SER A 222 -18.51 16.60 -30.72
N GLY A 223 -19.44 15.70 -31.03
CA GLY A 223 -19.22 14.75 -32.11
C GLY A 223 -18.92 15.48 -33.42
N ARG A 224 -17.91 15.04 -34.12
CA ARG A 224 -17.74 15.32 -35.53
C ARG A 224 -18.24 14.13 -36.30
#